data_7aa4b8e0308a706f88005bd55b764dfa
#
_entry.id   7aa4b8e0308a706f88005bd55b764dfa
#
_cell.length_a   1.000
_cell.length_b   1.000
_cell.length_c   1.000
_cell.angle_alpha   90.00
_cell.angle_beta   90.00
_cell.angle_gamma   90.00
#
_symmetry.space_group_name_H-M   'P 1'
#
loop_
_entity.id
_entity.type
_entity.pdbx_description
1 polymer ?
#
loop_
_entity_poly.entity_id
_entity_poly.type
_entity_poly.pdbx_seq_one_letter_code
_entity_poly.pdbx_strand_id
1 'polypeptide(L)'
;MTGLEGTPIVVGHRGWPTRFPDNTLAGFLAAATVADSVETDIRRSADGKLVLSHDAEICDLVVADHDWSVLAELDVGEGNHPALLDEAVAAIPGTSFQLEVKNLPHQPGFEPDHRIALETAERSRPGDIVTSFNWLTLATVRRLFPEVATGVLVAANGDIDGAIEECRQMGHTALVPSIQLPGPDLARALDSGLQVYTWLVDDPSLAGELADLGVSGIITDDPATVRSALERHR
;
A
#
# COMPACT_ATOMS: atom_id res chain seq x y z
N MET A 1 1.88 9.89 -11.22
CA MET A 1 2.02 9.32 -12.58
C MET A 1 0.63 9.17 -13.16
N THR A 2 0.36 9.75 -14.29
CA THR A 2 -0.88 9.53 -15.01
C THR A 2 -0.67 8.27 -15.86
N GLY A 3 -1.44 7.21 -15.57
CA GLY A 3 -1.73 6.21 -16.61
C GLY A 3 -2.11 6.93 -17.90
N LEU A 4 -2.02 6.28 -19.04
CA LEU A 4 -2.57 6.82 -20.29
C LEU A 4 -3.99 7.29 -19.99
N GLU A 5 -4.39 8.51 -20.37
CA GLU A 5 -5.63 9.17 -19.96
C GLU A 5 -6.81 8.19 -19.89
N GLY A 6 -7.37 7.99 -18.69
CA GLY A 6 -8.55 7.16 -18.44
C GLY A 6 -8.31 5.69 -18.06
N THR A 7 -7.06 5.19 -17.95
CA THR A 7 -6.82 3.80 -17.51
C THR A 7 -6.26 3.79 -16.09
N PRO A 8 -6.81 2.97 -15.17
CA PRO A 8 -6.27 2.87 -13.82
C PRO A 8 -4.83 2.34 -13.83
N ILE A 9 -4.00 2.82 -12.90
CA ILE A 9 -2.69 2.24 -12.69
C ILE A 9 -2.83 0.86 -12.04
N VAL A 10 -1.91 -0.05 -12.37
CA VAL A 10 -1.82 -1.36 -11.73
C VAL A 10 -0.80 -1.28 -10.60
N VAL A 11 -1.22 -1.67 -9.40
CA VAL A 11 -0.40 -1.69 -8.19
C VAL A 11 -0.20 -3.13 -7.75
N GLY A 12 1.04 -3.60 -7.71
CA GLY A 12 1.37 -4.93 -7.21
C GLY A 12 1.31 -4.95 -5.67
N HIS A 13 0.31 -5.64 -5.10
CA HIS A 13 0.11 -5.80 -3.66
C HIS A 13 1.26 -6.59 -3.05
N ARG A 14 2.01 -6.02 -2.12
CA ARG A 14 3.21 -6.61 -1.50
C ARG A 14 4.24 -7.14 -2.53
N GLY A 15 4.23 -6.56 -3.74
CA GLY A 15 5.02 -7.04 -4.88
C GLY A 15 4.20 -7.90 -5.85
N TRP A 16 4.49 -9.19 -5.94
CA TRP A 16 3.80 -10.16 -6.80
C TRP A 16 3.57 -11.48 -6.07
N PRO A 17 2.63 -11.55 -5.09
CA PRO A 17 2.50 -12.68 -4.16
C PRO A 17 2.05 -13.98 -4.81
N THR A 18 1.44 -13.97 -6.00
CA THR A 18 1.15 -15.21 -6.73
C THR A 18 2.39 -15.91 -7.29
N ARG A 19 3.57 -15.28 -7.20
CA ARG A 19 4.85 -15.82 -7.72
C ARG A 19 6.01 -15.75 -6.76
N PHE A 20 5.97 -14.87 -5.79
CA PHE A 20 7.05 -14.60 -4.83
C PHE A 20 6.48 -14.42 -3.44
N PRO A 21 7.21 -14.69 -2.37
CA PRO A 21 6.76 -14.35 -1.03
C PRO A 21 6.52 -12.84 -0.88
N ASP A 22 5.49 -12.50 -0.09
CA ASP A 22 5.08 -11.11 0.18
C ASP A 22 6.22 -10.24 0.69
N ASN A 23 6.22 -8.98 0.30
CA ASN A 23 7.14 -7.97 0.84
C ASN A 23 8.63 -8.31 0.68
N THR A 24 9.00 -9.04 -0.40
CA THR A 24 10.38 -9.40 -0.72
C THR A 24 10.96 -8.59 -1.88
N LEU A 25 12.28 -8.41 -1.90
CA LEU A 25 12.97 -7.74 -3.01
C LEU A 25 12.73 -8.44 -4.35
N ALA A 26 12.67 -9.77 -4.36
CA ALA A 26 12.38 -10.56 -5.56
C ALA A 26 10.98 -10.25 -6.11
N GLY A 27 9.98 -10.19 -5.22
CA GLY A 27 8.59 -9.82 -5.57
C GLY A 27 8.50 -8.41 -6.14
N PHE A 28 9.19 -7.44 -5.53
CA PHE A 28 9.19 -6.04 -6.01
C PHE A 28 9.88 -5.89 -7.36
N LEU A 29 11.06 -6.49 -7.55
CA LEU A 29 11.77 -6.47 -8.82
C LEU A 29 10.92 -7.07 -9.96
N ALA A 30 10.25 -8.18 -9.69
CA ALA A 30 9.36 -8.81 -10.68
C ALA A 30 8.12 -7.93 -10.96
N ALA A 31 7.43 -7.42 -9.92
CA ALA A 31 6.26 -6.57 -10.06
C ALA A 31 6.58 -5.29 -10.85
N ALA A 32 7.72 -4.65 -10.60
CA ALA A 32 8.15 -3.44 -11.30
C ALA A 32 8.30 -3.60 -12.82
N THR A 33 8.34 -4.83 -13.35
CA THR A 33 8.37 -5.08 -14.80
C THR A 33 7.00 -4.99 -15.48
N VAL A 34 5.91 -5.08 -14.70
CA VAL A 34 4.53 -5.16 -15.22
C VAL A 34 3.55 -4.22 -14.51
N ALA A 35 3.84 -3.76 -13.32
CA ALA A 35 3.02 -2.82 -12.56
C ALA A 35 3.52 -1.37 -12.71
N ASP A 36 2.64 -0.40 -12.50
CA ASP A 36 2.99 1.03 -12.49
C ASP A 36 3.50 1.47 -11.12
N SER A 37 3.06 0.77 -10.07
CA SER A 37 3.41 1.01 -8.68
C SER A 37 3.42 -0.31 -7.92
N VAL A 38 4.03 -0.33 -6.75
CA VAL A 38 4.05 -1.48 -5.84
C VAL A 38 3.54 -1.03 -4.48
N GLU A 39 2.70 -1.82 -3.86
CA GLU A 39 2.29 -1.62 -2.47
C GLU A 39 3.19 -2.45 -1.55
N THR A 40 3.44 -1.96 -0.34
CA THR A 40 4.20 -2.65 0.70
C THR A 40 3.79 -2.20 2.10
N ASP A 41 3.92 -3.13 3.06
CA ASP A 41 3.56 -2.95 4.47
C ASP A 41 4.80 -2.61 5.30
N ILE A 42 4.72 -1.60 6.15
CA ILE A 42 5.85 -1.10 6.91
C ILE A 42 5.62 -1.29 8.41
N ARG A 43 6.56 -1.98 9.05
CA ARG A 43 6.68 -2.15 10.50
C ARG A 43 8.05 -1.70 10.99
N ARG A 44 8.20 -1.62 12.31
CA ARG A 44 9.48 -1.22 12.92
C ARG A 44 10.04 -2.33 13.77
N SER A 45 11.34 -2.65 13.59
CA SER A 45 12.11 -3.55 14.45
C SER A 45 12.49 -2.88 15.79
N ALA A 46 12.95 -3.69 16.75
CA ALA A 46 13.38 -3.21 18.07
C ALA A 46 14.52 -2.17 17.99
N ASP A 47 15.44 -2.33 17.04
CA ASP A 47 16.54 -1.40 16.76
C ASP A 47 16.15 -0.25 15.82
N GLY A 48 14.84 -0.10 15.51
CA GLY A 48 14.29 1.05 14.82
C GLY A 48 14.37 1.01 13.29
N LYS A 49 14.60 -0.14 12.67
CA LYS A 49 14.59 -0.27 11.20
C LYS A 49 13.15 -0.37 10.66
N LEU A 50 12.91 0.19 9.48
CA LEU A 50 11.66 0.05 8.77
C LEU A 50 11.69 -1.27 7.97
N VAL A 51 11.04 -2.30 8.52
CA VAL A 51 10.97 -3.66 8.00
C VAL A 51 9.69 -3.83 7.21
N LEU A 52 9.76 -4.52 6.08
CA LEU A 52 8.59 -4.79 5.24
C LEU A 52 7.92 -6.08 5.66
N SER A 53 6.73 -5.96 6.26
CA SER A 53 5.91 -7.09 6.71
C SER A 53 4.47 -6.69 6.93
N HIS A 54 3.52 -7.47 6.42
CA HIS A 54 2.10 -7.29 6.69
C HIS A 54 1.77 -7.62 8.13
N ASP A 55 2.16 -8.81 8.60
CA ASP A 55 1.85 -9.27 9.94
C ASP A 55 2.81 -8.68 10.98
N ALA A 56 2.38 -8.63 12.22
CA ALA A 56 3.22 -8.19 13.32
C ALA A 56 4.39 -9.17 13.59
N GLU A 57 4.33 -10.34 13.01
CA GLU A 57 5.29 -11.43 13.17
C GLU A 57 5.83 -11.88 11.80
N ILE A 58 7.10 -12.25 11.78
CA ILE A 58 7.75 -12.95 10.67
C ILE A 58 8.28 -14.25 11.22
N CYS A 59 7.84 -15.41 10.71
CA CYS A 59 8.25 -16.74 11.18
C CYS A 59 8.15 -16.87 12.72
N ASP A 60 6.99 -16.49 13.28
CA ASP A 60 6.69 -16.53 14.73
C ASP A 60 7.54 -15.56 15.59
N LEU A 61 8.31 -14.65 14.98
CA LEU A 61 9.04 -13.61 15.69
C LEU A 61 8.34 -12.25 15.55
N VAL A 62 7.96 -11.64 16.66
CA VAL A 62 7.35 -10.30 16.68
C VAL A 62 8.38 -9.27 16.19
N VAL A 63 8.09 -8.57 15.11
CA VAL A 63 9.01 -7.61 14.46
C VAL A 63 9.49 -6.54 15.45
N ALA A 64 8.58 -6.01 16.27
CA ALA A 64 8.90 -4.95 17.23
C ALA A 64 9.78 -5.40 18.41
N ASP A 65 9.90 -6.71 18.65
CA ASP A 65 10.66 -7.27 19.77
C ASP A 65 12.07 -7.73 19.37
N HIS A 66 12.41 -7.70 18.07
CA HIS A 66 13.66 -8.21 17.55
C HIS A 66 14.43 -7.16 16.74
N ASP A 67 15.75 -7.17 16.88
CA ASP A 67 16.64 -6.37 16.06
C ASP A 67 16.66 -6.87 14.62
N TRP A 68 16.90 -5.96 13.66
CA TRP A 68 16.99 -6.30 12.24
C TRP A 68 17.99 -7.43 11.96
N SER A 69 19.12 -7.48 12.64
CA SER A 69 20.12 -8.53 12.45
C SER A 69 19.61 -9.96 12.69
N VAL A 70 18.54 -10.12 13.50
CA VAL A 70 17.85 -11.40 13.70
C VAL A 70 16.81 -11.65 12.61
N LEU A 71 16.02 -10.63 12.29
CA LEU A 71 14.94 -10.74 11.29
C LEU A 71 15.49 -10.98 9.88
N ALA A 72 16.63 -10.39 9.54
CA ALA A 72 17.25 -10.50 8.23
C ALA A 72 17.69 -11.93 7.86
N GLU A 73 17.93 -12.80 8.86
CA GLU A 73 18.34 -14.20 8.64
C GLU A 73 17.15 -15.14 8.40
N LEU A 74 15.91 -14.69 8.58
CA LEU A 74 14.72 -15.52 8.40
C LEU A 74 14.51 -15.85 6.92
N ASP A 75 14.14 -17.10 6.63
CA ASP A 75 13.67 -17.51 5.29
C ASP A 75 12.15 -17.38 5.26
N VAL A 76 11.65 -16.41 4.50
CA VAL A 76 10.20 -16.18 4.31
C VAL A 76 9.61 -17.00 3.15
N GLY A 77 10.38 -17.92 2.64
CA GLY A 77 10.00 -18.85 1.58
C GLY A 77 10.91 -18.78 0.35
N GLU A 78 11.23 -19.96 -0.20
CA GLU A 78 12.03 -20.13 -1.43
C GLU A 78 13.40 -19.43 -1.38
N GLY A 79 14.01 -19.34 -0.18
CA GLY A 79 15.30 -18.68 0.01
C GLY A 79 15.22 -17.14 -0.06
N ASN A 80 14.02 -16.57 0.06
CA ASN A 80 13.86 -15.13 0.20
C ASN A 80 13.93 -14.72 1.68
N HIS A 81 14.39 -13.50 1.91
CA HIS A 81 14.53 -12.91 3.24
C HIS A 81 13.65 -11.67 3.37
N PRO A 82 13.28 -11.27 4.61
CA PRO A 82 12.67 -9.98 4.86
C PRO A 82 13.52 -8.85 4.26
N ALA A 83 12.89 -7.73 3.93
CA ALA A 83 13.57 -6.57 3.36
C ALA A 83 13.34 -5.32 4.21
N LEU A 84 14.25 -4.35 4.09
CA LEU A 84 14.06 -2.99 4.60
C LEU A 84 13.43 -2.09 3.52
N LEU A 85 12.71 -1.06 3.96
CA LEU A 85 12.17 -0.05 3.05
C LEU A 85 13.27 0.58 2.17
N ASP A 86 14.42 0.93 2.76
CA ASP A 86 15.51 1.55 2.02
C ASP A 86 16.08 0.62 0.93
N GLU A 87 16.10 -0.70 1.16
CA GLU A 87 16.52 -1.70 0.19
C GLU A 87 15.52 -1.81 -0.97
N ALA A 88 14.22 -1.86 -0.66
CA ALA A 88 13.16 -1.92 -1.67
C ALA A 88 13.15 -0.67 -2.56
N VAL A 89 13.26 0.51 -1.95
CA VAL A 89 13.34 1.80 -2.68
C VAL A 89 14.56 1.85 -3.59
N ALA A 90 15.71 1.34 -3.14
CA ALA A 90 16.92 1.27 -3.96
C ALA A 90 16.83 0.24 -5.09
N ALA A 91 16.11 -0.87 -4.87
CA ALA A 91 15.98 -1.96 -5.87
C ALA A 91 15.14 -1.55 -7.09
N ILE A 92 14.09 -0.71 -6.89
CA ILE A 92 13.17 -0.29 -7.97
C ILE A 92 13.04 1.24 -8.04
N PRO A 93 14.12 1.98 -8.35
CA PRO A 93 14.15 3.44 -8.27
C PRO A 93 13.19 4.15 -9.24
N GLY A 94 12.75 3.47 -10.30
CA GLY A 94 11.83 3.99 -11.32
C GLY A 94 10.35 3.70 -11.05
N THR A 95 10.02 2.91 -10.02
CA THR A 95 8.66 2.50 -9.68
C THR A 95 8.25 3.16 -8.37
N SER A 96 7.04 3.75 -8.31
CA SER A 96 6.51 4.33 -7.09
C SER A 96 5.99 3.27 -6.13
N PHE A 97 5.83 3.66 -4.86
CA PHE A 97 5.25 2.83 -3.83
C PHE A 97 3.95 3.38 -3.26
N GLN A 98 3.05 2.49 -2.87
CA GLN A 98 2.06 2.72 -1.83
C GLN A 98 2.61 2.13 -0.53
N LEU A 99 2.93 3.00 0.43
CA LEU A 99 3.65 2.69 1.66
C LEU A 99 2.65 2.56 2.82
N GLU A 100 2.13 1.34 3.06
CA GLU A 100 1.17 1.14 4.14
C GLU A 100 1.87 1.10 5.51
N VAL A 101 1.60 2.08 6.34
CA VAL A 101 2.13 2.13 7.72
C VAL A 101 1.23 1.33 8.66
N LYS A 102 1.76 0.23 9.21
CA LYS A 102 1.07 -0.67 10.16
C LYS A 102 1.15 -0.15 11.61
N ASN A 103 0.80 1.11 11.83
CA ASN A 103 0.73 1.73 13.17
C ASN A 103 -0.68 1.62 13.75
N LEU A 104 -1.13 0.40 14.03
CA LEU A 104 -2.50 0.14 14.47
C LEU A 104 -2.57 -0.01 15.99
N PRO A 105 -3.48 0.74 16.68
CA PRO A 105 -3.72 0.53 18.11
C PRO A 105 -4.03 -0.95 18.39
N HIS A 106 -3.55 -1.44 19.51
CA HIS A 106 -3.69 -2.83 19.97
C HIS A 106 -2.89 -3.90 19.20
N GLN A 107 -2.07 -3.50 18.23
CA GLN A 107 -1.10 -4.41 17.61
C GLN A 107 0.30 -4.25 18.23
N PRO A 108 1.12 -5.31 18.22
CA PRO A 108 2.54 -5.20 18.56
C PRO A 108 3.22 -4.11 17.72
N GLY A 109 4.09 -3.33 18.35
CA GLY A 109 4.80 -2.25 17.68
C GLY A 109 3.98 -0.96 17.45
N PHE A 110 2.80 -0.81 18.07
CA PHE A 110 2.06 0.45 18.03
C PHE A 110 2.85 1.60 18.66
N GLU A 111 3.04 2.67 17.92
CA GLU A 111 3.73 3.90 18.34
C GLU A 111 2.74 5.06 18.46
N PRO A 112 2.37 5.49 19.67
CA PRO A 112 1.41 6.59 19.87
C PRO A 112 1.96 7.95 19.43
N ASP A 113 3.28 8.10 19.27
CA ASP A 113 3.95 9.27 18.73
C ASP A 113 4.04 9.25 17.18
N HIS A 114 3.52 8.20 16.54
CA HIS A 114 3.50 8.01 15.09
C HIS A 114 4.87 8.06 14.40
N ARG A 115 5.95 7.82 15.12
CA ARG A 115 7.31 7.93 14.61
C ARG A 115 7.57 7.09 13.36
N ILE A 116 7.07 5.85 13.31
CA ILE A 116 7.18 4.98 12.13
C ILE A 116 6.64 5.68 10.87
N ALA A 117 5.52 6.39 10.96
CA ALA A 117 4.93 7.07 9.80
C ALA A 117 5.72 8.30 9.39
N LEU A 118 6.27 9.04 10.37
CA LEU A 118 7.10 10.21 10.07
C LEU A 118 8.40 9.78 9.37
N GLU A 119 9.05 8.73 9.83
CA GLU A 119 10.25 8.19 9.19
C GLU A 119 9.95 7.55 7.82
N THR A 120 8.75 6.99 7.62
CA THR A 120 8.29 6.54 6.30
C THR A 120 8.10 7.73 5.35
N ALA A 121 7.47 8.81 5.83
CA ALA A 121 7.28 10.03 5.05
C ALA A 121 8.60 10.68 4.63
N GLU A 122 9.61 10.71 5.51
CA GLU A 122 10.96 11.20 5.21
C GLU A 122 11.64 10.42 4.07
N ARG A 123 11.30 9.13 3.90
CA ARG A 123 11.85 8.25 2.86
C ARG A 123 11.01 8.18 1.61
N SER A 124 9.79 8.74 1.64
CA SER A 124 8.91 8.75 0.47
C SER A 124 9.49 9.65 -0.63
N ARG A 125 9.29 9.23 -1.86
CA ARG A 125 9.75 9.93 -3.07
C ARG A 125 8.57 10.59 -3.78
N PRO A 126 8.79 11.54 -4.67
CA PRO A 126 7.76 12.04 -5.56
C PRO A 126 7.09 10.88 -6.32
N GLY A 127 5.76 10.76 -6.16
CA GLY A 127 4.97 9.68 -6.73
C GLY A 127 4.63 8.54 -5.76
N ASP A 128 5.32 8.44 -4.62
CA ASP A 128 4.93 7.52 -3.55
C ASP A 128 3.71 8.07 -2.79
N ILE A 129 2.91 7.18 -2.20
CA ILE A 129 1.73 7.51 -1.38
C ILE A 129 1.85 6.78 -0.04
N VAL A 130 1.83 7.50 1.07
CA VAL A 130 1.78 6.89 2.42
C VAL A 130 0.34 6.56 2.76
N THR A 131 0.06 5.30 3.08
CA THR A 131 -1.30 4.82 3.41
C THR A 131 -1.37 4.24 4.82
N SER A 132 -2.54 4.24 5.43
CA SER A 132 -2.79 3.57 6.71
C SER A 132 -4.28 3.42 7.00
N PHE A 133 -4.65 2.38 7.77
CA PHE A 133 -5.96 2.29 8.44
C PHE A 133 -6.06 3.18 9.68
N ASN A 134 -4.94 3.64 10.22
CA ASN A 134 -4.92 4.59 11.32
C ASN A 134 -4.88 6.04 10.78
N TRP A 135 -6.06 6.63 10.61
CA TRP A 135 -6.19 7.96 10.03
C TRP A 135 -5.48 9.05 10.85
N LEU A 136 -5.41 8.89 12.19
CA LEU A 136 -4.65 9.82 13.03
C LEU A 136 -3.14 9.80 12.70
N THR A 137 -2.61 8.64 12.32
CA THR A 137 -1.24 8.52 11.82
C THR A 137 -1.06 9.33 10.54
N LEU A 138 -1.99 9.22 9.58
CA LEU A 138 -1.96 9.98 8.33
C LEU A 138 -2.12 11.50 8.56
N ALA A 139 -3.04 11.89 9.45
CA ALA A 139 -3.23 13.30 9.83
C ALA A 139 -1.92 13.90 10.40
N THR A 140 -1.14 13.09 11.15
CA THR A 140 0.15 13.52 11.67
C THR A 140 1.18 13.70 10.54
N VAL A 141 1.23 12.79 9.56
CA VAL A 141 2.06 12.94 8.36
C VAL A 141 1.68 14.21 7.60
N ARG A 142 0.39 14.40 7.27
CA ARG A 142 -0.08 15.59 6.53
C ARG A 142 0.29 16.91 7.17
N ARG A 143 0.26 16.97 8.50
CA ARG A 143 0.60 18.18 9.25
C ARG A 143 2.08 18.51 9.17
N LEU A 144 2.98 17.51 9.19
CA LEU A 144 4.44 17.69 9.27
C LEU A 144 5.12 17.62 7.90
N PHE A 145 4.55 16.90 6.95
CA PHE A 145 5.03 16.68 5.58
C PHE A 145 3.90 16.98 4.58
N PRO A 146 3.50 18.25 4.42
CA PRO A 146 2.34 18.60 3.58
C PRO A 146 2.53 18.29 2.09
N GLU A 147 3.76 18.07 1.62
CA GLU A 147 4.10 17.67 0.27
C GLU A 147 3.94 16.16 0.00
N VAL A 148 3.92 15.32 1.06
CA VAL A 148 3.80 13.88 0.92
C VAL A 148 2.34 13.51 0.63
N ALA A 149 2.13 12.76 -0.45
CA ALA A 149 0.81 12.23 -0.77
C ALA A 149 0.40 11.18 0.26
N THR A 150 -0.87 11.23 0.70
CA THR A 150 -1.41 10.29 1.68
C THR A 150 -2.73 9.72 1.23
N GLY A 151 -3.00 8.45 1.57
CA GLY A 151 -4.21 7.72 1.20
C GLY A 151 -4.85 7.02 2.39
N VAL A 152 -6.16 7.25 2.59
CA VAL A 152 -6.94 6.68 3.68
C VAL A 152 -7.42 5.29 3.29
N LEU A 153 -6.95 4.25 4.01
CA LEU A 153 -7.42 2.87 3.84
C LEU A 153 -8.78 2.68 4.54
N VAL A 154 -9.68 1.99 3.84
CA VAL A 154 -11.03 1.67 4.35
C VAL A 154 -11.30 0.17 4.18
N ALA A 155 -11.51 -0.53 5.30
CA ALA A 155 -11.84 -1.95 5.30
C ALA A 155 -13.27 -2.22 4.78
N ALA A 156 -13.60 -3.48 4.51
CA ALA A 156 -14.89 -3.91 3.97
C ALA A 156 -16.13 -3.46 4.79
N ASN A 157 -15.95 -3.25 6.08
CA ASN A 157 -16.99 -2.76 7.01
C ASN A 157 -16.67 -1.37 7.56
N GLY A 158 -15.78 -0.62 6.89
CA GLY A 158 -15.34 0.69 7.32
C GLY A 158 -16.34 1.80 7.01
N ASP A 159 -16.17 2.94 7.67
CA ASP A 159 -16.99 4.14 7.49
C ASP A 159 -16.48 4.95 6.28
N ILE A 160 -17.11 4.76 5.12
CA ILE A 160 -16.71 5.44 3.89
C ILE A 160 -17.00 6.94 3.95
N ASP A 161 -18.10 7.35 4.57
CA ASP A 161 -18.48 8.77 4.66
C ASP A 161 -17.52 9.52 5.59
N GLY A 162 -17.16 8.91 6.72
CA GLY A 162 -16.12 9.41 7.61
C GLY A 162 -14.76 9.51 6.94
N ALA A 163 -14.38 8.53 6.13
CA ALA A 163 -13.12 8.53 5.38
C ALA A 163 -13.05 9.64 4.32
N ILE A 164 -14.17 9.89 3.60
CA ILE A 164 -14.27 10.97 2.63
C ILE A 164 -14.13 12.33 3.34
N GLU A 165 -14.81 12.49 4.48
CA GLU A 165 -14.74 13.72 5.26
C GLU A 165 -13.33 13.96 5.84
N GLU A 166 -12.68 12.92 6.35
CA GLU A 166 -11.27 12.96 6.80
C GLU A 166 -10.35 13.41 5.68
N CYS A 167 -10.51 12.83 4.47
CA CYS A 167 -9.70 13.22 3.32
C CYS A 167 -9.87 14.71 3.00
N ARG A 168 -11.10 15.22 3.03
CA ARG A 168 -11.38 16.64 2.76
C ARG A 168 -10.81 17.57 3.83
N GLN A 169 -11.00 17.23 5.09
CA GLN A 169 -10.54 18.05 6.23
C GLN A 169 -9.03 18.11 6.35
N MET A 170 -8.37 16.97 6.17
CA MET A 170 -6.92 16.85 6.35
C MET A 170 -6.14 17.05 5.04
N GLY A 171 -6.80 17.05 3.88
CA GLY A 171 -6.17 17.19 2.58
C GLY A 171 -5.46 15.93 2.12
N HIS A 172 -5.95 14.73 2.50
CA HIS A 172 -5.46 13.49 1.92
C HIS A 172 -5.85 13.44 0.43
N THR A 173 -4.97 12.88 -0.40
CA THR A 173 -5.12 12.89 -1.85
C THR A 173 -5.82 11.65 -2.40
N ALA A 174 -5.80 10.55 -1.65
CA ALA A 174 -6.32 9.28 -2.08
C ALA A 174 -7.24 8.63 -1.02
N LEU A 175 -8.22 7.90 -1.53
CA LEU A 175 -9.07 6.99 -0.78
C LEU A 175 -8.77 5.58 -1.26
N VAL A 176 -8.56 4.64 -0.34
CA VAL A 176 -8.09 3.28 -0.65
C VAL A 176 -9.08 2.26 -0.07
N PRO A 177 -10.29 2.14 -0.66
CA PRO A 177 -11.34 1.27 -0.15
C PRO A 177 -11.13 -0.19 -0.56
N SER A 178 -11.56 -1.11 0.33
CA SER A 178 -11.75 -2.51 -0.03
C SER A 178 -12.81 -2.65 -1.10
N ILE A 179 -12.55 -3.53 -2.11
CA ILE A 179 -13.57 -3.91 -3.11
C ILE A 179 -14.77 -4.63 -2.48
N GLN A 180 -14.62 -5.14 -1.26
CA GLN A 180 -15.70 -5.80 -0.53
C GLN A 180 -16.65 -4.83 0.19
N LEU A 181 -16.43 -3.52 0.10
CA LEU A 181 -17.41 -2.53 0.53
C LEU A 181 -18.73 -2.71 -0.21
N PRO A 182 -19.88 -2.40 0.42
CA PRO A 182 -21.15 -2.38 -0.29
C PRO A 182 -21.10 -1.49 -1.55
N GLY A 183 -21.75 -1.93 -2.64
CA GLY A 183 -21.71 -1.19 -3.91
C GLY A 183 -22.08 0.30 -3.81
N PRO A 184 -23.11 0.71 -3.01
CA PRO A 184 -23.39 2.13 -2.77
C PRO A 184 -22.25 2.90 -2.10
N ASP A 185 -21.44 2.24 -1.26
CA ASP A 185 -20.30 2.85 -0.57
C ASP A 185 -19.14 3.08 -1.54
N LEU A 186 -18.87 2.10 -2.40
CA LEU A 186 -17.88 2.26 -3.47
C LEU A 186 -18.28 3.37 -4.44
N ALA A 187 -19.57 3.47 -4.80
CA ALA A 187 -20.07 4.55 -5.64
C ALA A 187 -19.82 5.92 -5.00
N ARG A 188 -20.08 6.08 -3.68
CA ARG A 188 -19.78 7.33 -2.96
C ARG A 188 -18.28 7.65 -2.95
N ALA A 189 -17.43 6.63 -2.82
CA ALA A 189 -16.00 6.82 -2.92
C ALA A 189 -15.60 7.40 -4.28
N LEU A 190 -16.12 6.85 -5.38
CA LEU A 190 -15.87 7.33 -6.74
C LEU A 190 -16.41 8.75 -6.97
N ASP A 191 -17.60 9.07 -6.45
CA ASP A 191 -18.23 10.39 -6.55
C ASP A 191 -17.55 11.46 -5.67
N SER A 192 -16.62 11.08 -4.80
CA SER A 192 -15.96 11.99 -3.85
C SER A 192 -15.06 13.04 -4.51
N GLY A 193 -14.58 12.77 -5.73
CA GLY A 193 -13.56 13.57 -6.43
C GLY A 193 -12.12 13.31 -5.98
N LEU A 194 -11.90 12.34 -5.09
CA LEU A 194 -10.58 11.87 -4.65
C LEU A 194 -10.01 10.86 -5.64
N GLN A 195 -8.72 10.64 -5.60
CA GLN A 195 -8.14 9.47 -6.25
C GLN A 195 -8.60 8.20 -5.51
N VAL A 196 -9.14 7.22 -6.23
CA VAL A 196 -9.63 5.97 -5.62
C VAL A 196 -8.77 4.80 -6.08
N TYR A 197 -8.11 4.15 -5.13
CA TYR A 197 -7.36 2.90 -5.35
C TYR A 197 -8.07 1.78 -4.62
N THR A 198 -8.57 0.77 -5.34
CA THR A 198 -9.31 -0.32 -4.69
C THR A 198 -8.49 -1.60 -4.56
N TRP A 199 -8.73 -2.33 -3.47
CA TRP A 199 -8.06 -3.59 -3.10
C TRP A 199 -9.06 -4.59 -2.54
N LEU A 200 -8.88 -5.89 -2.65
CA LEU A 200 -7.92 -6.58 -3.50
C LEU A 200 -8.66 -7.06 -4.75
N VAL A 201 -8.12 -6.84 -5.94
CA VAL A 201 -8.83 -7.15 -7.19
C VAL A 201 -7.94 -8.01 -8.08
N ASP A 202 -8.22 -9.31 -8.10
CA ASP A 202 -7.51 -10.30 -8.92
C ASP A 202 -8.34 -10.83 -10.09
N ASP A 203 -9.67 -10.56 -10.09
CA ASP A 203 -10.55 -10.93 -11.19
C ASP A 203 -10.35 -9.97 -12.38
N PRO A 204 -9.89 -10.49 -13.55
CA PRO A 204 -9.70 -9.70 -14.75
C PRO A 204 -10.97 -9.00 -15.27
N SER A 205 -12.14 -9.61 -15.07
CA SER A 205 -13.42 -9.03 -15.52
C SER A 205 -13.78 -7.83 -14.64
N LEU A 206 -13.62 -7.98 -13.33
CA LEU A 206 -13.88 -6.91 -12.37
C LEU A 206 -12.92 -5.74 -12.58
N ALA A 207 -11.65 -6.00 -12.94
CA ALA A 207 -10.69 -4.95 -13.26
C ALA A 207 -11.16 -4.07 -14.43
N GLY A 208 -11.75 -4.66 -15.48
CA GLY A 208 -12.36 -3.93 -16.60
C GLY A 208 -13.56 -3.08 -16.17
N GLU A 209 -14.47 -3.64 -15.37
CA GLU A 209 -15.63 -2.90 -14.84
C GLU A 209 -15.22 -1.70 -13.98
N LEU A 210 -14.19 -1.88 -13.13
CA LEU A 210 -13.65 -0.80 -12.30
C LEU A 210 -12.97 0.29 -13.13
N ALA A 211 -12.32 -0.07 -14.22
CA ALA A 211 -11.77 0.90 -15.17
C ALA A 211 -12.87 1.76 -15.80
N ASP A 212 -14.00 1.17 -16.21
CA ASP A 212 -15.16 1.90 -16.73
C ASP A 212 -15.80 2.82 -15.68
N LEU A 213 -15.73 2.44 -14.40
CA LEU A 213 -16.20 3.27 -13.27
C LEU A 213 -15.24 4.40 -12.92
N GLY A 214 -14.01 4.43 -13.49
CA GLY A 214 -13.06 5.50 -13.33
C GLY A 214 -12.23 5.44 -12.05
N VAL A 215 -11.95 4.24 -11.50
CA VAL A 215 -10.96 4.10 -10.41
C VAL A 215 -9.58 4.60 -10.86
N SER A 216 -8.83 5.21 -9.96
CA SER A 216 -7.49 5.72 -10.25
C SER A 216 -6.43 4.62 -10.29
N GLY A 217 -6.65 3.53 -9.53
CA GLY A 217 -5.75 2.39 -9.52
C GLY A 217 -6.37 1.13 -8.94
N ILE A 218 -5.77 0.01 -9.27
CA ILE A 218 -6.16 -1.34 -8.87
C ILE A 218 -4.99 -2.01 -8.18
N ILE A 219 -5.19 -2.41 -6.91
CA ILE A 219 -4.22 -3.14 -6.11
C ILE A 219 -4.53 -4.63 -6.23
N THR A 220 -3.56 -5.44 -6.65
CA THR A 220 -3.74 -6.84 -7.04
C THR A 220 -2.56 -7.73 -6.66
N ASP A 221 -2.84 -9.01 -6.38
CA ASP A 221 -1.84 -10.04 -6.16
C ASP A 221 -1.23 -10.58 -7.48
N ASP A 222 -1.90 -10.36 -8.62
CA ASP A 222 -1.38 -10.74 -9.94
C ASP A 222 -1.36 -9.56 -10.93
N PRO A 223 -0.36 -8.67 -10.81
CA PRO A 223 -0.29 -7.48 -11.64
C PRO A 223 -0.20 -7.73 -13.14
N ALA A 224 0.37 -8.87 -13.58
CA ALA A 224 0.45 -9.22 -15.00
C ALA A 224 -0.92 -9.58 -15.58
N THR A 225 -1.73 -10.34 -14.84
CA THR A 225 -3.08 -10.73 -15.26
C THR A 225 -3.99 -9.51 -15.34
N VAL A 226 -3.97 -8.62 -14.35
CA VAL A 226 -4.78 -7.40 -14.35
C VAL A 226 -4.32 -6.43 -15.43
N ARG A 227 -2.99 -6.23 -15.62
CA ARG A 227 -2.46 -5.42 -16.72
C ARG A 227 -2.97 -5.90 -18.07
N SER A 228 -2.86 -7.21 -18.35
CA SER A 228 -3.33 -7.79 -19.60
C SER A 228 -4.84 -7.65 -19.80
N ALA A 229 -5.63 -7.69 -18.73
CA ALA A 229 -7.07 -7.47 -18.80
C ALA A 229 -7.40 -6.04 -19.18
N LEU A 230 -6.79 -5.06 -18.55
CA LEU A 230 -6.99 -3.64 -18.84
C LEU A 230 -6.54 -3.25 -20.26
N GLU A 231 -5.48 -3.87 -20.77
CA GLU A 231 -5.05 -3.66 -22.16
C GLU A 231 -6.04 -4.22 -23.20
N ARG A 232 -6.71 -5.33 -22.89
CA ARG A 232 -7.75 -5.91 -23.77
C ARG A 232 -9.11 -5.22 -23.67
N HIS A 233 -9.36 -4.53 -22.57
CA HIS A 233 -10.63 -3.85 -22.29
C HIS A 233 -10.77 -2.52 -23.06
N ARG A 234 -9.68 -2.02 -23.62
CA ARG A 234 -9.65 -0.83 -24.49
C ARG A 234 -10.16 -1.14 -25.90
#